data_617ea16963a8499f1b35bd3083564626
#
_entry.id   617ea16963a8499f1b35bd3083564626
#
_cell.length_a   1.000
_cell.length_b   1.000
_cell.length_c   1.000
_cell.angle_alpha   90.00
_cell.angle_beta   90.00
_cell.angle_gamma   90.00
#
_symmetry.space_group_name_H-M   'P 1'
#
loop_
_entity.id
_entity.type
_entity.pdbx_description
1 polymer ?
#
loop_
_entity_poly.entity_id
_entity_poly.type
_entity_poly.pdbx_seq_one_letter_code
_entity_poly.pdbx_strand_id
1 'polypeptide(L)'
;MSRDPTASMEERDFFDERQEKKPATLNCPHCHQPGEYEITWVVRTKKRQLAGRADERDRARFAKARSYMVRKDDMMACKNMRCRKRFEISGQSTVITE
;
A
#
# COMPACT_ATOMS: atom_id res chain seq x y z
N MET A 1 14.00 -25.57 6.59
CA MET A 1 15.23 -24.83 6.58
C MET A 1 15.11 -23.52 7.37
N SER A 2 16.02 -23.27 8.20
CA SER A 2 15.95 -22.08 9.00
C SER A 2 16.52 -20.87 8.26
N ARG A 3 15.98 -19.73 8.57
CA ARG A 3 16.49 -18.49 8.07
C ARG A 3 17.82 -18.19 8.75
N ASP A 4 18.73 -17.62 7.98
CA ASP A 4 19.99 -17.16 8.53
C ASP A 4 19.72 -16.00 9.50
N PRO A 5 20.09 -16.13 10.77
CA PRO A 5 19.82 -15.08 11.74
C PRO A 5 20.62 -13.80 11.48
N THR A 6 21.64 -13.86 10.64
CA THR A 6 22.42 -12.69 10.26
C THR A 6 21.95 -12.06 8.97
N ALA A 7 20.86 -12.58 8.39
CA ALA A 7 20.33 -12.04 7.16
C ALA A 7 19.91 -10.58 7.33
N SER A 8 19.89 -9.87 6.22
CA SER A 8 19.47 -8.47 6.20
C SER A 8 18.07 -8.31 6.78
N MET A 9 17.81 -7.14 7.33
CA MET A 9 16.49 -6.81 7.85
C MET A 9 15.47 -6.81 6.72
N GLU A 10 14.28 -7.24 7.04
CA GLU A 10 13.18 -7.22 6.11
C GLU A 10 12.60 -5.80 6.01
N GLU A 11 11.92 -5.53 4.92
CA GLU A 11 11.32 -4.22 4.70
C GLU A 11 10.41 -3.80 5.86
N ARG A 12 9.69 -4.75 6.45
CA ARG A 12 8.81 -4.44 7.57
C ARG A 12 9.56 -3.91 8.79
N ASP A 13 10.87 -4.14 8.86
CA ASP A 13 11.71 -3.62 9.94
C ASP A 13 12.02 -2.14 9.75
N PHE A 14 11.84 -1.64 8.53
CA PHE A 14 12.07 -0.24 8.20
C PHE A 14 10.82 0.62 8.37
N PHE A 15 9.65 0.01 8.38
CA PHE A 15 8.38 0.72 8.31
C PHE A 15 7.41 0.30 9.39
N ASP A 16 6.58 1.24 9.80
CA ASP A 16 5.37 0.96 10.57
C ASP A 16 4.24 0.85 9.58
N GLU A 17 3.47 -0.21 9.68
CA GLU A 17 2.40 -0.50 8.72
C GLU A 17 1.04 -0.36 9.38
N ARG A 18 0.11 0.27 8.66
CA ARG A 18 -1.27 0.33 9.08
C ARG A 18 -2.18 0.35 7.86
N GLN A 19 -3.44 0.04 8.06
CA GLN A 19 -4.42 0.11 7.00
C GLN A 19 -5.29 1.34 7.18
N GLU A 20 -5.59 2.01 6.08
CA GLU A 20 -6.47 3.17 6.05
C GLU A 20 -7.46 3.02 4.93
N LYS A 21 -8.69 3.44 5.16
CA LYS A 21 -9.70 3.53 4.12
C LYS A 21 -9.79 4.97 3.66
N LYS A 22 -9.66 5.17 2.37
CA LYS A 22 -9.73 6.50 1.77
C LYS A 22 -10.86 6.56 0.76
N PRO A 23 -11.67 7.61 0.79
CA PRO A 23 -12.73 7.76 -0.19
C PRO A 23 -12.15 8.07 -1.57
N ALA A 24 -12.79 7.57 -2.59
CA ALA A 24 -12.42 7.86 -3.97
C ALA A 24 -13.66 7.84 -4.84
N THR A 25 -13.70 8.76 -5.80
CA THR A 25 -14.76 8.76 -6.78
C THR A 25 -14.28 7.95 -7.98
N LEU A 26 -15.00 6.88 -8.29
CA LEU A 26 -14.64 5.99 -9.39
C LEU A 26 -15.77 5.92 -10.39
N ASN A 27 -15.39 5.80 -11.67
CA ASN A 27 -16.36 5.64 -12.74
C ASN A 27 -16.35 4.18 -13.17
N CYS A 28 -17.51 3.55 -13.16
CA CYS A 28 -17.64 2.19 -13.64
C CYS A 28 -17.45 2.17 -15.15
N PRO A 29 -16.54 1.36 -15.69
CA PRO A 29 -16.34 1.29 -17.14
C PRO A 29 -17.49 0.62 -17.89
N HIS A 30 -18.37 -0.04 -17.17
CA HIS A 30 -19.49 -0.75 -17.79
C HIS A 30 -20.72 0.14 -17.96
N CYS A 31 -21.06 0.91 -16.94
CA CYS A 31 -22.24 1.77 -16.98
C CYS A 31 -21.91 3.26 -17.00
N HIS A 32 -20.64 3.61 -16.82
CA HIS A 32 -20.14 4.98 -16.85
C HIS A 32 -20.71 5.89 -15.77
N GLN A 33 -21.27 5.31 -14.71
CA GLN A 33 -21.78 6.10 -13.60
C GLN A 33 -20.71 6.33 -12.56
N PRO A 34 -20.54 7.57 -12.09
CA PRO A 34 -19.61 7.83 -10.98
C PRO A 34 -20.21 7.35 -9.68
N GLY A 35 -19.35 6.98 -8.75
CA GLY A 35 -19.77 6.57 -7.43
C GLY A 35 -18.66 6.79 -6.44
N GLU A 36 -19.02 6.98 -5.19
CA GLU A 36 -18.04 7.09 -4.12
C GLU A 36 -17.78 5.72 -3.52
N TYR A 37 -16.51 5.40 -3.41
CA TYR A 37 -16.07 4.11 -2.90
C TYR A 37 -15.03 4.33 -1.83
N GLU A 38 -14.92 3.39 -0.91
CA GLU A 38 -13.83 3.38 0.05
C GLU A 38 -12.78 2.37 -0.40
N ILE A 39 -11.56 2.85 -0.56
CA ILE A 39 -10.45 2.00 -0.98
C ILE A 39 -9.53 1.81 0.21
N THR A 40 -9.16 0.55 0.46
CA THR A 40 -8.25 0.22 1.54
C THR A 40 -6.81 0.34 1.05
N TRP A 41 -6.02 1.09 1.80
CA TRP A 41 -4.60 1.28 1.54
C TRP A 41 -3.79 0.72 2.69
N VAL A 42 -2.67 0.13 2.37
CA VAL A 42 -1.67 -0.23 3.37
C VAL A 42 -0.66 0.91 3.38
N VAL A 43 -0.61 1.63 4.48
CA VAL A 43 0.27 2.78 4.64
C VAL A 43 1.51 2.33 5.40
N ARG A 44 2.66 2.51 4.78
CA ARG A 44 3.95 2.16 5.38
C ARG A 44 4.74 3.43 5.63
N THR A 45 4.89 3.74 6.90
CA THR A 45 5.60 4.94 7.32
C THR A 45 6.99 4.55 7.78
N LYS A 46 7.99 5.18 7.18
CA LYS A 46 9.37 4.94 7.54
C LYS A 46 9.59 5.25 9.01
N LYS A 47 10.23 4.33 9.72
CA LYS A 47 10.59 4.53 11.12
C LYS A 47 11.63 5.62 11.23
N ARG A 48 11.71 6.22 12.40
CA ARG A 48 12.68 7.29 12.63
C ARG A 48 14.11 6.79 12.64
N GLN A 49 14.29 5.57 13.12
CA GLN A 49 15.62 4.96 13.19
C GLN A 49 15.49 3.46 13.17
N LEU A 50 16.52 2.80 12.73
CA LEU A 50 16.58 1.36 12.72
C LEU A 50 16.84 0.82 14.12
N ALA A 51 16.44 -0.44 14.31
CA ALA A 51 16.79 -1.17 15.52
C ALA A 51 18.31 -1.31 15.65
N GLY A 52 18.79 -1.51 16.87
CA GLY A 52 20.21 -1.54 17.16
C GLY A 52 21.01 -2.65 16.49
N ARG A 53 20.34 -3.64 15.90
CA ARG A 53 21.01 -4.75 15.22
C ARG A 53 21.38 -4.46 13.79
N ALA A 54 20.99 -3.31 13.27
CA ALA A 54 21.24 -2.98 11.88
C ALA A 54 22.73 -2.84 11.59
N ASP A 55 23.18 -3.43 10.51
CA ASP A 55 24.55 -3.27 10.03
C ASP A 55 24.60 -2.11 9.03
N GLU A 56 25.79 -1.86 8.46
CA GLU A 56 25.94 -0.78 7.51
C GLU A 56 25.07 -0.95 6.27
N ARG A 57 24.90 -2.17 5.82
CA ARG A 57 24.10 -2.47 4.64
C ARG A 57 22.63 -2.13 4.91
N ASP A 58 22.16 -2.49 6.08
CA ASP A 58 20.78 -2.18 6.47
C ASP A 58 20.59 -0.67 6.61
N ARG A 59 21.56 0.02 7.16
CA ARG A 59 21.50 1.47 7.31
C ARG A 59 21.48 2.17 5.96
N ALA A 60 22.25 1.68 5.01
CA ALA A 60 22.26 2.25 3.67
C ALA A 60 20.91 2.04 2.99
N ARG A 61 20.32 0.87 3.13
CA ARG A 61 19.00 0.59 2.58
C ARG A 61 17.94 1.47 3.23
N PHE A 62 18.00 1.60 4.54
CA PHE A 62 17.07 2.43 5.29
C PHE A 62 17.16 3.90 4.88
N ALA A 63 18.37 4.39 4.67
CA ALA A 63 18.57 5.79 4.28
C ALA A 63 17.90 6.11 2.95
N LYS A 64 17.79 5.13 2.07
CA LYS A 64 17.15 5.29 0.76
C LYS A 64 15.66 5.01 0.80
N ALA A 65 15.16 4.43 1.88
CA ALA A 65 13.76 4.08 1.98
C ALA A 65 12.90 5.32 2.14
N ARG A 66 11.69 5.27 1.61
CA ARG A 66 10.72 6.35 1.71
C ARG A 66 9.39 5.79 2.15
N SER A 67 8.64 6.61 2.88
CA SER A 67 7.29 6.23 3.24
C SER A 67 6.43 6.14 1.99
N TYR A 68 5.55 5.16 1.95
CA TYR A 68 4.67 4.97 0.81
C TYR A 68 3.40 4.25 1.24
N MET A 69 2.44 4.22 0.34
CA MET A 69 1.23 3.44 0.56
C MET A 69 0.92 2.60 -0.66
N VAL A 70 0.33 1.44 -0.43
CA VAL A 70 -0.02 0.49 -1.48
C VAL A 70 -1.51 0.22 -1.40
N ARG A 71 -2.17 0.28 -2.55
CA ARG A 71 -3.59 -0.02 -2.62
C ARG A 71 -3.79 -1.52 -2.42
N LYS A 72 -4.61 -1.87 -1.45
CA LYS A 72 -4.90 -3.26 -1.17
C LYS A 72 -6.00 -3.80 -2.07
N ASP A 73 -6.97 -2.95 -2.42
CA ASP A 73 -8.09 -3.35 -3.25
C ASP A 73 -7.75 -3.16 -4.72
N ASP A 74 -7.98 -4.19 -5.53
CA ASP A 74 -7.75 -4.13 -6.97
C ASP A 74 -9.05 -4.00 -7.74
N MET A 75 -10.14 -4.47 -7.18
CA MET A 75 -11.44 -4.46 -7.84
C MET A 75 -12.53 -3.96 -6.91
N MET A 76 -13.54 -3.36 -7.51
CA MET A 76 -14.72 -2.88 -6.81
C MET A 76 -15.98 -3.33 -7.53
N ALA A 77 -17.05 -3.52 -6.77
CA ALA A 77 -18.35 -3.79 -7.37
C ALA A 77 -19.07 -2.47 -7.57
N CYS A 78 -19.62 -2.27 -8.77
CA CYS A 78 -20.34 -1.07 -9.09
C CYS A 78 -21.53 -0.89 -8.15
N LYS A 79 -21.70 0.31 -7.63
CA LYS A 79 -22.79 0.61 -6.71
C LYS A 79 -24.12 0.86 -7.41
N ASN A 80 -24.09 1.03 -8.73
CA ASN A 80 -25.31 1.20 -9.49
C ASN A 80 -26.11 -0.11 -9.49
N MET A 81 -27.29 -0.07 -8.95
CA MET A 81 -28.11 -1.27 -8.81
C MET A 81 -28.43 -1.94 -10.14
N ARG A 82 -28.44 -1.19 -11.21
CA ARG A 82 -28.71 -1.74 -12.54
C ARG A 82 -27.49 -2.38 -13.18
N CYS A 83 -26.30 -2.06 -12.69
CA CYS A 83 -25.05 -2.58 -13.25
C CYS A 83 -24.46 -3.69 -12.38
N ARG A 84 -24.05 -3.33 -11.19
CA ARG A 84 -23.46 -4.24 -10.19
C ARG A 84 -22.29 -5.09 -10.67
N LYS A 85 -21.70 -4.71 -11.81
CA LYS A 85 -20.53 -5.44 -12.32
C LYS A 85 -19.29 -5.04 -11.56
N ARG A 86 -18.37 -5.98 -11.47
CA ARG A 86 -17.07 -5.70 -10.86
C ARG A 86 -16.15 -5.08 -11.91
N PHE A 87 -15.33 -4.16 -11.48
CA PHE A 87 -14.38 -3.50 -12.37
C PHE A 87 -13.05 -3.28 -11.63
N GLU A 88 -11.99 -3.16 -12.42
CA GLU A 88 -10.67 -2.90 -11.86
C GLU A 88 -10.53 -1.42 -11.52
N ILE A 89 -9.87 -1.15 -10.40
CA ILE A 89 -9.56 0.21 -10.01
C ILE A 89 -8.38 0.69 -10.85
N SER A 90 -8.59 1.77 -11.59
CA SER A 90 -7.52 2.36 -12.38
C SER A 90 -6.67 3.29 -11.52
N GLY A 91 -5.48 3.61 -12.02
CA GLY A 91 -4.58 4.51 -11.35
C GLY A 91 -3.43 3.79 -10.66
N GLN A 92 -2.62 4.56 -9.96
CA GLN A 92 -1.44 4.02 -9.30
C GLN A 92 -1.81 3.18 -8.08
N SER A 93 -1.17 2.04 -7.95
CA SER A 93 -1.36 1.18 -6.79
C SER A 93 -0.33 1.46 -5.71
N THR A 94 0.72 2.20 -6.01
CA THR A 94 1.75 2.56 -5.06
C THR A 94 1.99 4.06 -5.15
N VAL A 95 1.96 4.73 -4.01
CA VAL A 95 2.14 6.18 -3.94
C VAL A 95 3.17 6.50 -2.87
N ILE A 96 4.18 7.28 -3.24
CA ILE A 96 5.18 7.78 -2.29
C ILE A 96 4.52 8.90 -1.48
N THR A 97 4.61 8.79 -0.16
CA THR A 97 3.95 9.75 0.73
C THR A 97 4.91 10.75 1.36
N GLU A 98 6.19 10.55 1.16
CA GLU A 98 7.22 11.47 1.68
C GLU A 98 7.88 12.24 0.56
#